data_9c68cec8858004966a865deab8da593b
#
_entry.id   9c68cec8858004966a865deab8da593b
#
_cell.length_a   1.000
_cell.length_b   1.000
_cell.length_c   1.000
_cell.angle_alpha   90.00
_cell.angle_beta   90.00
_cell.angle_gamma   90.00
#
_symmetry.space_group_name_H-M   'P 1'
#
loop_
_entity.id
_entity.type
_entity.pdbx_description
1 polymer ?
#
loop_
_entity_poly.entity_id
_entity_poly.type
_entity_poly.pdbx_seq_one_letter_code
_entity_poly.pdbx_strand_id
1 'polypeptide(L)'
;AQGGSTITMQLVKNLILTPERTLRRKLQEIRIAWELEENLTKTEILELYLNRIYLGARAFGVEAAAHRYFSKPATDLTLAEAAMLAALPKAPSRLDPTVNLEAAQARAGHVLAAMLEAGFITEEEHAEAIANPGVPVPASLDPQAGLTWGYVFDYAVLEAARLLPDEVPDLVIRTTIDPALTLAARDS
;
A
#
# COMPACT_ATOMS: atom_id res chain seq x y z
N ALA A 1 -14.08 0.90 -20.17
CA ALA A 1 -13.36 2.15 -20.40
C ALA A 1 -12.19 2.19 -19.43
N GLN A 2 -10.96 2.15 -19.92
CA GLN A 2 -9.76 2.41 -19.11
C GLN A 2 -9.75 3.90 -18.76
N GLY A 3 -9.62 4.23 -17.46
CA GLY A 3 -9.48 5.60 -17.03
C GLY A 3 -8.11 6.15 -17.46
N GLY A 4 -8.09 7.25 -18.20
CA GLY A 4 -6.87 7.90 -18.71
C GLY A 4 -6.11 8.73 -17.66
N SER A 5 -6.07 8.29 -16.38
CA SER A 5 -5.31 8.97 -15.33
C SER A 5 -3.92 8.37 -15.19
N THR A 6 -2.88 9.22 -15.25
CA THR A 6 -1.48 8.82 -15.00
C THR A 6 -1.25 8.53 -13.51
N ILE A 7 -0.09 7.92 -13.19
CA ILE A 7 0.35 7.73 -11.78
C ILE A 7 0.44 9.08 -11.06
N THR A 8 0.97 10.11 -11.72
CA THR A 8 1.05 11.48 -11.19
C THR A 8 -0.34 12.04 -10.83
N MET A 9 -1.32 11.88 -11.72
CA MET A 9 -2.70 12.30 -11.45
C MET A 9 -3.35 11.50 -10.31
N GLN A 10 -3.02 10.22 -10.18
CA GLN A 10 -3.49 9.39 -9.05
C GLN A 10 -2.84 9.82 -7.74
N LEU A 11 -1.54 10.16 -7.75
CA LEU A 11 -0.84 10.70 -6.59
C LEU A 11 -1.50 12.02 -6.13
N VAL A 12 -1.71 12.96 -7.04
CA VAL A 12 -2.39 14.24 -6.76
C VAL A 12 -3.78 14.00 -6.16
N LYS A 13 -4.55 13.08 -6.73
CA LYS A 13 -5.87 12.71 -6.19
C LYS A 13 -5.80 12.18 -4.75
N ASN A 14 -4.76 11.42 -4.42
CA ASN A 14 -4.55 10.90 -3.06
C ASN A 14 -4.07 11.96 -2.08
N LEU A 15 -3.40 13.01 -2.57
CA LEU A 15 -2.94 14.16 -1.77
C LEU A 15 -4.06 15.18 -1.53
N ILE A 16 -4.96 15.36 -2.52
CA ILE A 16 -6.09 16.29 -2.43
C ILE A 16 -7.30 15.57 -1.85
N LEU A 17 -7.48 15.69 -0.54
CA LEU A 17 -8.46 14.95 0.27
C LEU A 17 -9.94 15.33 0.08
N THR A 18 -10.34 16.02 -0.98
CA THR A 18 -11.74 16.37 -1.19
C THR A 18 -12.48 15.32 -2.02
N PRO A 19 -13.59 14.73 -1.51
CA PRO A 19 -14.34 13.66 -2.20
C PRO A 19 -15.18 14.16 -3.39
N GLU A 20 -15.23 15.44 -3.65
CA GLU A 20 -16.07 16.03 -4.68
C GLU A 20 -15.66 15.63 -6.10
N ARG A 21 -16.61 15.14 -6.90
CA ARG A 21 -16.39 14.77 -8.31
C ARG A 21 -16.82 15.92 -9.24
N THR A 22 -16.03 17.00 -9.27
CA THR A 22 -16.32 18.17 -10.13
C THR A 22 -15.30 18.29 -11.26
N LEU A 23 -15.72 18.90 -12.39
CA LEU A 23 -14.80 19.24 -13.48
C LEU A 23 -13.69 20.20 -13.00
N ARG A 24 -14.01 21.13 -12.10
CA ARG A 24 -13.05 22.04 -11.50
C ARG A 24 -11.93 21.29 -10.78
N ARG A 25 -12.29 20.30 -9.98
CA ARG A 25 -11.29 19.44 -9.30
C ARG A 25 -10.43 18.71 -10.32
N LYS A 26 -11.03 18.18 -11.40
CA LYS A 26 -10.24 17.46 -12.42
C LYS A 26 -9.24 18.37 -13.12
N LEU A 27 -9.57 19.62 -13.37
CA LEU A 27 -8.64 20.62 -13.91
C LEU A 27 -7.52 20.96 -12.90
N GLN A 28 -7.84 21.06 -11.63
CA GLN A 28 -6.84 21.24 -10.56
C GLN A 28 -5.89 20.03 -10.46
N GLU A 29 -6.41 18.80 -10.52
CA GLU A 29 -5.60 17.58 -10.55
C GLU A 29 -4.60 17.60 -11.72
N ILE A 30 -5.04 17.99 -12.92
CA ILE A 30 -4.18 18.07 -14.11
C ILE A 30 -3.10 19.13 -13.92
N ARG A 31 -3.46 20.31 -13.42
CA ARG A 31 -2.51 21.40 -13.20
C ARG A 31 -1.43 21.01 -12.18
N ILE A 32 -1.83 20.48 -11.03
CA ILE A 32 -0.88 20.07 -9.99
C ILE A 32 -0.03 18.88 -10.46
N ALA A 33 -0.61 17.94 -11.22
CA ALA A 33 0.16 16.84 -11.81
C ALA A 33 1.25 17.37 -12.75
N TRP A 34 0.94 18.41 -13.54
CA TRP A 34 1.92 19.05 -14.41
C TRP A 34 3.02 19.77 -13.60
N GLU A 35 2.66 20.53 -12.58
CA GLU A 35 3.61 21.17 -11.68
C GLU A 35 4.53 20.13 -10.98
N LEU A 36 4.01 18.96 -10.62
CA LEU A 36 4.84 17.87 -10.08
C LEU A 36 5.81 17.30 -11.12
N GLU A 37 5.35 17.07 -12.36
CA GLU A 37 6.19 16.53 -13.45
C GLU A 37 7.25 17.52 -13.92
N GLU A 38 7.08 18.84 -13.72
CA GLU A 38 8.09 19.84 -13.97
C GLU A 38 9.17 19.93 -12.87
N ASN A 39 8.83 19.59 -11.63
CA ASN A 39 9.72 19.79 -10.48
C ASN A 39 10.32 18.49 -9.94
N LEU A 40 9.73 17.35 -10.24
CA LEU A 40 10.16 16.04 -9.75
C LEU A 40 10.49 15.10 -10.91
N THR A 41 11.48 14.26 -10.70
CA THR A 41 11.78 13.15 -11.61
C THR A 41 10.70 12.08 -11.55
N LYS A 42 10.61 11.24 -12.58
CA LYS A 42 9.68 10.10 -12.60
C LYS A 42 9.91 9.14 -11.43
N THR A 43 11.15 8.98 -11.00
CA THR A 43 11.51 8.12 -9.86
C THR A 43 10.96 8.69 -8.55
N GLU A 44 11.13 10.00 -8.31
CA GLU A 44 10.60 10.67 -7.12
C GLU A 44 9.06 10.63 -7.09
N ILE A 45 8.40 10.83 -8.24
CA ILE A 45 6.93 10.71 -8.35
C ILE A 45 6.49 9.28 -8.03
N LEU A 46 7.20 8.26 -8.55
CA LEU A 46 6.89 6.86 -8.30
C LEU A 46 7.10 6.51 -6.81
N GLU A 47 8.17 6.99 -6.20
CA GLU A 47 8.45 6.81 -4.77
C GLU A 47 7.33 7.41 -3.91
N LEU A 48 6.94 8.66 -4.17
CA LEU A 48 5.82 9.31 -3.49
C LEU A 48 4.51 8.53 -3.69
N TYR A 49 4.25 8.03 -4.91
CA TYR A 49 3.08 7.23 -5.20
C TYR A 49 3.07 5.92 -4.40
N LEU A 50 4.17 5.17 -4.42
CA LEU A 50 4.30 3.89 -3.72
C LEU A 50 4.20 4.04 -2.20
N ASN A 51 4.61 5.18 -1.65
CA ASN A 51 4.51 5.49 -0.22
C ASN A 51 3.09 5.95 0.20
N ARG A 52 2.22 6.35 -0.75
CA ARG A 52 0.92 6.96 -0.43
C ARG A 52 -0.29 6.18 -0.93
N ILE A 53 -0.12 5.29 -1.91
CA ILE A 53 -1.24 4.59 -2.53
C ILE A 53 -1.98 3.72 -1.50
N TYR A 54 -3.32 3.81 -1.53
CA TYR A 54 -4.16 2.93 -0.70
C TYR A 54 -4.26 1.54 -1.34
N LEU A 55 -3.88 0.53 -0.58
CA LEU A 55 -3.78 -0.87 -1.02
C LEU A 55 -4.77 -1.82 -0.31
N GLY A 56 -5.82 -1.28 0.31
CA GLY A 56 -6.79 -2.09 1.05
C GLY A 56 -6.39 -2.32 2.51
N ALA A 57 -7.29 -2.95 3.30
CA ALA A 57 -7.06 -3.33 4.71
C ALA A 57 -6.41 -2.24 5.59
N ARG A 58 -6.71 -0.95 5.32
CA ARG A 58 -6.10 0.24 5.93
C ARG A 58 -4.60 0.41 5.66
N ALA A 59 -4.03 -0.31 4.71
CA ALA A 59 -2.63 -0.14 4.31
C ALA A 59 -2.48 1.00 3.30
N PHE A 60 -1.66 1.97 3.65
CA PHE A 60 -1.25 3.08 2.79
C PHE A 60 0.25 2.92 2.52
N GLY A 61 0.61 2.86 1.25
CA GLY A 61 1.96 2.57 0.78
C GLY A 61 2.29 1.07 0.72
N VAL A 62 3.29 0.76 -0.12
CA VAL A 62 3.69 -0.61 -0.43
C VAL A 62 4.31 -1.30 0.79
N GLU A 63 5.10 -0.59 1.59
CA GLU A 63 5.72 -1.14 2.80
C GLU A 63 4.66 -1.59 3.81
N ALA A 64 3.67 -0.72 4.11
CA ALA A 64 2.58 -1.07 5.01
C ALA A 64 1.73 -2.24 4.47
N ALA A 65 1.53 -2.32 3.15
CA ALA A 65 0.80 -3.40 2.52
C ALA A 65 1.59 -4.73 2.55
N ALA A 66 2.91 -4.70 2.34
CA ALA A 66 3.79 -5.85 2.44
C ALA A 66 3.74 -6.47 3.84
N HIS A 67 3.86 -5.65 4.87
CA HIS A 67 3.69 -6.09 6.26
C HIS A 67 2.28 -6.58 6.52
N ARG A 68 1.26 -5.87 6.05
CA ARG A 68 -0.16 -6.22 6.30
C ARG A 68 -0.56 -7.55 5.68
N TYR A 69 -0.11 -7.84 4.47
CA TYR A 69 -0.53 -9.03 3.74
C TYR A 69 0.44 -10.20 3.84
N PHE A 70 1.74 -9.91 3.97
CA PHE A 70 2.78 -10.93 3.88
C PHE A 70 3.71 -10.99 5.10
N SER A 71 3.51 -10.10 6.10
CA SER A 71 4.31 -10.03 7.35
C SER A 71 5.82 -9.91 7.11
N LYS A 72 6.21 -9.18 6.06
CA LYS A 72 7.61 -8.94 5.70
C LYS A 72 7.77 -7.57 5.03
N PRO A 73 9.01 -7.02 5.00
CA PRO A 73 9.27 -5.75 4.33
C PRO A 73 9.08 -5.87 2.81
N ALA A 74 8.81 -4.74 2.15
CA ALA A 74 8.58 -4.70 0.71
C ALA A 74 9.78 -5.20 -0.11
N THR A 75 11.01 -5.06 0.40
CA THR A 75 12.23 -5.56 -0.21
C THR A 75 12.28 -7.08 -0.35
N ASP A 76 11.54 -7.80 0.49
CA ASP A 76 11.57 -9.27 0.57
C ASP A 76 10.37 -9.92 -0.16
N LEU A 77 9.57 -9.10 -0.84
CA LEU A 77 8.44 -9.60 -1.63
C LEU A 77 8.93 -10.43 -2.82
N THR A 78 8.27 -11.56 -3.02
CA THR A 78 8.43 -12.31 -4.28
C THR A 78 7.79 -11.55 -5.44
N LEU A 79 8.13 -11.90 -6.67
CA LEU A 79 7.51 -11.31 -7.87
C LEU A 79 5.98 -11.45 -7.86
N ALA A 80 5.47 -12.62 -7.46
CA ALA A 80 4.03 -12.89 -7.37
C ALA A 80 3.34 -12.00 -6.33
N GLU A 81 3.95 -11.79 -5.16
CA GLU A 81 3.44 -10.92 -4.10
C GLU A 81 3.48 -9.44 -4.51
N ALA A 82 4.57 -9.00 -5.14
CA ALA A 82 4.69 -7.65 -5.68
C ALA A 82 3.64 -7.37 -6.76
N ALA A 83 3.41 -8.34 -7.68
CA ALA A 83 2.36 -8.26 -8.69
C ALA A 83 0.95 -8.21 -8.07
N MET A 84 0.73 -8.93 -6.96
CA MET A 84 -0.52 -8.87 -6.21
C MET A 84 -0.73 -7.48 -5.62
N LEU A 85 0.26 -6.88 -4.95
CA LEU A 85 0.15 -5.50 -4.44
C LEU A 85 -0.10 -4.51 -5.57
N ALA A 86 0.61 -4.63 -6.71
CA ALA A 86 0.41 -3.79 -7.89
C ALA A 86 -0.98 -3.93 -8.52
N ALA A 87 -1.69 -5.03 -8.26
CA ALA A 87 -3.06 -5.25 -8.72
C ALA A 87 -4.13 -4.49 -7.91
N LEU A 88 -3.85 -4.21 -6.61
CA LEU A 88 -4.82 -3.69 -5.65
C LEU A 88 -5.36 -2.28 -5.97
N PRO A 89 -4.56 -1.31 -6.49
CA PRO A 89 -5.05 0.06 -6.73
C PRO A 89 -6.30 0.14 -7.61
N LYS A 90 -6.54 -0.86 -8.45
CA LYS A 90 -7.73 -0.92 -9.32
C LYS A 90 -9.04 -1.01 -8.53
N ALA A 91 -9.04 -1.78 -7.43
CA ALA A 91 -10.21 -1.99 -6.58
C ALA A 91 -9.78 -2.54 -5.20
N PRO A 92 -9.15 -1.74 -4.33
CA PRO A 92 -8.45 -2.22 -3.13
C PRO A 92 -9.31 -3.08 -2.20
N SER A 93 -10.56 -2.68 -1.96
CA SER A 93 -11.46 -3.43 -1.07
C SER A 93 -11.99 -4.72 -1.71
N ARG A 94 -12.15 -4.76 -3.04
CA ARG A 94 -12.68 -5.94 -3.74
C ARG A 94 -11.60 -6.97 -4.04
N LEU A 95 -10.37 -6.50 -4.22
CA LEU A 95 -9.19 -7.32 -4.50
C LEU A 95 -8.35 -7.57 -3.24
N ASP A 96 -8.89 -7.24 -2.06
CA ASP A 96 -8.23 -7.54 -0.79
C ASP A 96 -7.97 -9.06 -0.69
N PRO A 97 -6.71 -9.52 -0.68
CA PRO A 97 -6.39 -10.94 -0.74
C PRO A 97 -6.76 -11.69 0.54
N THR A 98 -7.01 -11.00 1.65
CA THR A 98 -7.51 -11.61 2.90
C THR A 98 -9.00 -11.91 2.84
N VAL A 99 -9.72 -11.29 1.89
CA VAL A 99 -11.17 -11.46 1.70
C VAL A 99 -11.48 -12.23 0.42
N ASN A 100 -10.74 -11.98 -0.66
CA ASN A 100 -10.98 -12.57 -1.97
C ASN A 100 -9.66 -12.93 -2.66
N LEU A 101 -9.01 -13.98 -2.17
CA LEU A 101 -7.71 -14.42 -2.66
C LEU A 101 -7.74 -14.79 -4.14
N GLU A 102 -8.77 -15.49 -4.60
CA GLU A 102 -8.89 -15.91 -6.00
C GLU A 102 -8.91 -14.71 -6.95
N ALA A 103 -9.70 -13.69 -6.65
CA ALA A 103 -9.76 -12.48 -7.47
C ALA A 103 -8.44 -11.69 -7.42
N ALA A 104 -7.76 -11.66 -6.27
CA ALA A 104 -6.47 -11.01 -6.12
C ALA A 104 -5.41 -11.72 -6.98
N GLN A 105 -5.31 -13.06 -6.90
CA GLN A 105 -4.39 -13.87 -7.69
C GLN A 105 -4.68 -13.79 -9.18
N ALA A 106 -5.94 -13.90 -9.59
CA ALA A 106 -6.33 -13.73 -10.99
C ALA A 106 -5.91 -12.35 -11.53
N ARG A 107 -6.06 -11.30 -10.72
CA ARG A 107 -5.64 -9.95 -11.12
C ARG A 107 -4.12 -9.79 -11.13
N ALA A 108 -3.39 -10.41 -10.19
CA ALA A 108 -1.93 -10.46 -10.19
C ALA A 108 -1.40 -11.15 -11.46
N GLY A 109 -2.03 -12.24 -11.91
CA GLY A 109 -1.70 -12.90 -13.16
C GLY A 109 -1.79 -11.97 -14.39
N HIS A 110 -2.78 -11.07 -14.44
CA HIS A 110 -2.83 -10.05 -15.50
C HIS A 110 -1.69 -9.02 -15.41
N VAL A 111 -1.21 -8.71 -14.19
CA VAL A 111 -0.05 -7.83 -14.01
C VAL A 111 1.21 -8.53 -14.51
N LEU A 112 1.43 -9.78 -14.10
CA LEU A 112 2.57 -10.60 -14.55
C LEU A 112 2.59 -10.76 -16.07
N ALA A 113 1.45 -11.03 -16.70
CA ALA A 113 1.35 -11.12 -18.17
C ALA A 113 1.72 -9.79 -18.85
N ALA A 114 1.28 -8.65 -18.30
CA ALA A 114 1.65 -7.35 -18.83
C ALA A 114 3.14 -7.04 -18.63
N MET A 115 3.76 -7.50 -17.53
CA MET A 115 5.20 -7.35 -17.27
C MET A 115 6.01 -8.18 -18.27
N LEU A 116 5.56 -9.40 -18.59
CA LEU A 116 6.18 -10.26 -19.60
C LEU A 116 6.07 -9.62 -21.00
N GLU A 117 4.88 -9.16 -21.38
CA GLU A 117 4.64 -8.48 -22.68
C GLU A 117 5.51 -7.22 -22.82
N ALA A 118 5.73 -6.49 -21.73
CA ALA A 118 6.59 -5.30 -21.69
C ALA A 118 8.10 -5.62 -21.59
N GLY A 119 8.48 -6.90 -21.45
CA GLY A 119 9.88 -7.34 -21.34
C GLY A 119 10.54 -7.02 -19.99
N PHE A 120 9.75 -6.79 -18.93
CA PHE A 120 10.27 -6.56 -17.58
C PHE A 120 10.64 -7.84 -16.85
N ILE A 121 10.06 -8.98 -17.25
CA ILE A 121 10.34 -10.31 -16.71
C ILE A 121 10.50 -11.33 -17.87
N THR A 122 11.19 -12.42 -17.60
CA THR A 122 11.36 -13.52 -18.52
C THR A 122 10.16 -14.49 -18.49
N GLU A 123 10.09 -15.41 -19.46
CA GLU A 123 9.06 -16.47 -19.46
C GLU A 123 9.22 -17.40 -18.24
N GLU A 124 10.44 -17.67 -17.82
CA GLU A 124 10.75 -18.49 -16.65
C GLU A 124 10.25 -17.82 -15.36
N GLU A 125 10.56 -16.53 -15.17
CA GLU A 125 10.09 -15.76 -14.01
C GLU A 125 8.58 -15.64 -13.97
N HIS A 126 7.94 -15.45 -15.14
CA HIS A 126 6.49 -15.45 -15.24
C HIS A 126 5.90 -16.80 -14.83
N ALA A 127 6.43 -17.91 -15.39
CA ALA A 127 5.94 -19.26 -15.09
C ALA A 127 6.11 -19.61 -13.61
N GLU A 128 7.25 -19.24 -13.01
CA GLU A 128 7.50 -19.43 -11.58
C GLU A 128 6.52 -18.64 -10.72
N ALA A 129 6.28 -17.36 -11.03
CA ALA A 129 5.36 -16.51 -10.29
C ALA A 129 3.90 -16.98 -10.39
N ILE A 130 3.50 -17.56 -11.53
CA ILE A 130 2.17 -18.17 -11.72
C ILE A 130 2.05 -19.49 -10.94
N ALA A 131 3.11 -20.31 -10.93
CA ALA A 131 3.13 -21.58 -10.19
C ALA A 131 3.14 -21.38 -8.67
N ASN A 132 3.75 -20.29 -8.19
CA ASN A 132 3.89 -19.94 -6.79
C ASN A 132 3.20 -18.59 -6.49
N PRO A 133 1.86 -18.52 -6.59
CA PRO A 133 1.15 -17.27 -6.41
C PRO A 133 1.28 -16.77 -4.96
N GLY A 134 1.27 -15.45 -4.79
CA GLY A 134 1.28 -14.84 -3.47
C GLY A 134 0.09 -15.31 -2.62
N VAL A 135 0.35 -15.65 -1.37
CA VAL A 135 -0.67 -16.03 -0.40
C VAL A 135 -0.52 -15.14 0.83
N PRO A 136 -1.57 -14.39 1.23
CA PRO A 136 -1.48 -13.56 2.41
C PRO A 136 -1.34 -14.42 3.68
N VAL A 137 -0.56 -13.92 4.62
CA VAL A 137 -0.45 -14.53 5.94
C VAL A 137 -1.77 -14.26 6.69
N PRO A 138 -2.45 -15.29 7.20
CA PRO A 138 -3.64 -15.09 8.02
C PRO A 138 -3.36 -14.18 9.21
N ALA A 139 -4.26 -13.24 9.48
CA ALA A 139 -4.11 -12.32 10.62
C ALA A 139 -3.91 -13.04 11.96
N SER A 140 -4.41 -14.28 12.08
CA SER A 140 -4.21 -15.14 13.26
C SER A 140 -2.77 -15.66 13.41
N LEU A 141 -1.97 -15.63 12.34
CA LEU A 141 -0.57 -16.08 12.33
C LEU A 141 0.41 -14.91 12.34
N ASP A 142 -0.06 -13.68 12.10
CA ASP A 142 0.75 -12.48 12.24
C ASP A 142 0.85 -12.15 13.74
N PRO A 143 2.05 -12.27 14.36
CA PRO A 143 2.23 -11.91 15.77
C PRO A 143 1.82 -10.47 16.09
N GLN A 144 1.80 -9.60 15.07
CA GLN A 144 1.40 -8.19 15.21
C GLN A 144 -0.09 -7.95 14.94
N ALA A 145 -0.76 -8.77 14.11
CA ALA A 145 -2.19 -8.59 13.78
C ALA A 145 -3.15 -9.04 14.89
N GLY A 146 -2.71 -9.95 15.77
CA GLY A 146 -3.50 -10.42 16.92
C GLY A 146 -3.49 -9.43 18.10
N LEU A 147 -2.59 -8.49 18.10
CA LEU A 147 -2.54 -7.42 19.09
C LEU A 147 -3.52 -6.34 18.69
N THR A 148 -4.35 -5.90 19.61
CA THR A 148 -5.19 -4.70 19.47
C THR A 148 -4.30 -3.46 19.52
N TRP A 149 -3.32 -3.40 18.61
CA TRP A 149 -2.39 -2.27 18.50
C TRP A 149 -3.10 -0.97 18.15
N GLY A 150 -4.36 -1.04 17.66
CA GLY A 150 -5.15 0.15 17.37
C GLY A 150 -5.16 1.13 18.54
N TYR A 151 -5.42 0.66 19.76
CA TYR A 151 -5.37 1.50 20.96
C TYR A 151 -3.97 2.09 21.21
N VAL A 152 -2.93 1.27 21.04
CA VAL A 152 -1.54 1.72 21.24
C VAL A 152 -1.13 2.75 20.19
N PHE A 153 -1.49 2.52 18.92
CA PHE A 153 -1.23 3.48 17.85
C PHE A 153 -1.99 4.77 18.05
N ASP A 154 -3.28 4.70 18.38
CA ASP A 154 -4.10 5.89 18.62
C ASP A 154 -3.54 6.69 19.80
N TYR A 155 -3.14 6.02 20.89
CA TYR A 155 -2.52 6.68 22.03
C TYR A 155 -1.17 7.31 21.67
N ALA A 156 -0.30 6.58 20.94
CA ALA A 156 1.01 7.09 20.55
C ALA A 156 0.89 8.30 19.61
N VAL A 157 -0.05 8.29 18.68
CA VAL A 157 -0.33 9.42 17.78
C VAL A 157 -0.88 10.62 18.53
N LEU A 158 -1.81 10.40 19.47
CA LEU A 158 -2.38 11.47 20.30
C LEU A 158 -1.31 12.12 21.19
N GLU A 159 -0.43 11.31 21.81
CA GLU A 159 0.63 11.83 22.66
C GLU A 159 1.73 12.52 21.85
N ALA A 160 2.07 12.00 20.67
CA ALA A 160 2.98 12.68 19.76
C ALA A 160 2.43 14.04 19.29
N ALA A 161 1.16 14.10 18.91
CA ALA A 161 0.51 15.35 18.51
C ALA A 161 0.47 16.38 19.65
N ARG A 162 0.44 15.94 20.89
CA ARG A 162 0.47 16.83 22.07
C ARG A 162 1.87 17.38 22.36
N LEU A 163 2.92 16.63 22.03
CA LEU A 163 4.31 16.96 22.37
C LEU A 163 5.05 17.67 21.24
N LEU A 164 4.53 17.63 20.02
CA LEU A 164 5.20 18.12 18.82
C LEU A 164 4.52 19.38 18.27
N PRO A 165 5.27 20.30 17.63
CA PRO A 165 4.69 21.43 16.91
C PRO A 165 3.87 20.96 15.70
N ASP A 166 2.90 21.78 15.25
CA ASP A 166 1.90 21.47 14.23
C ASP A 166 2.45 21.08 12.84
N GLU A 167 3.75 21.29 12.57
CA GLU A 167 4.40 20.97 11.31
C GLU A 167 5.60 20.05 11.52
N VAL A 168 5.36 18.74 11.59
CA VAL A 168 6.42 17.71 11.57
C VAL A 168 6.28 16.90 10.27
N PRO A 169 7.29 16.90 9.36
CA PRO A 169 7.14 16.30 8.03
C PRO A 169 6.95 14.80 8.07
N ASP A 170 7.82 14.05 8.72
CA ASP A 170 7.71 12.60 8.88
C ASP A 170 8.14 12.19 10.30
N LEU A 171 7.36 11.33 10.95
CA LEU A 171 7.58 10.94 12.33
C LEU A 171 7.65 9.42 12.47
N VAL A 172 8.75 8.93 13.03
CA VAL A 172 8.88 7.54 13.47
C VAL A 172 8.75 7.49 14.98
N ILE A 173 7.63 6.96 15.46
CA ILE A 173 7.38 6.81 16.91
C ILE A 173 7.88 5.43 17.35
N ARG A 174 8.91 5.39 18.19
CA ARG A 174 9.36 4.17 18.85
C ARG A 174 8.79 4.14 20.27
N THR A 175 7.98 3.12 20.55
CA THR A 175 7.39 2.93 21.89
C THR A 175 8.26 1.99 22.72
N THR A 176 8.13 2.06 24.03
CA THR A 176 8.74 1.12 25.00
C THR A 176 7.82 -0.06 25.31
N ILE A 177 6.76 -0.25 24.53
CA ILE A 177 5.79 -1.33 24.73
C ILE A 177 6.42 -2.65 24.35
N ASP A 178 6.41 -3.58 25.30
CA ASP A 178 6.84 -4.95 25.06
C ASP A 178 5.66 -5.79 24.51
N PRO A 179 5.78 -6.33 23.28
CA PRO A 179 4.75 -7.14 22.67
C PRO A 179 4.38 -8.37 23.49
N ALA A 180 5.35 -8.99 24.16
CA ALA A 180 5.12 -10.20 24.97
C ALA A 180 4.30 -9.88 26.22
N LEU A 181 4.59 -8.77 26.90
CA LEU A 181 3.82 -8.31 28.05
C LEU A 181 2.39 -7.90 27.67
N THR A 182 2.21 -7.31 26.49
CA THR A 182 0.89 -6.93 26.00
C THR A 182 0.03 -8.16 25.68
N LEU A 183 0.63 -9.21 25.12
CA LEU A 183 -0.04 -10.50 24.90
C LEU A 183 -0.44 -11.16 26.21
N ALA A 184 0.47 -11.23 27.18
CA ALA A 184 0.21 -11.81 28.49
C ALA A 184 -0.90 -11.07 29.27
N ALA A 185 -0.96 -9.74 29.14
CA ALA A 185 -2.03 -8.95 29.78
C ALA A 185 -3.41 -9.14 29.15
N ARG A 186 -3.47 -9.56 27.87
CA ARG A 186 -4.74 -9.86 27.19
C ARG A 186 -5.33 -11.20 27.62
N ASP A 187 -4.47 -12.17 27.89
CA ASP A 187 -4.86 -13.56 28.19
C ASP A 187 -5.14 -13.77 29.69
N SER A 188 -5.03 -12.73 30.51
CA SER A 188 -5.35 -12.68 31.95
C SER A 188 -6.71 -12.05 32.21
#